data_d62d919f66da771e78251fe61babc9da
#
_entry.id   d62d919f66da771e78251fe61babc9da
#
_cell.length_a   1.000
_cell.length_b   1.000
_cell.length_c   1.000
_cell.angle_alpha   90.00
_cell.angle_beta   90.00
_cell.angle_gamma   90.00
#
_symmetry.space_group_name_H-M   'P 1'
#
loop_
_entity.id
_entity.type
_entity.pdbx_description
1 polymer ?
#
loop_
_entity_poly.entity_id
_entity_poly.type
_entity_poly.pdbx_seq_one_letter_code
_entity_poly.pdbx_strand_id
1 'polypeptide(L)'
;TLSPKILKYAESGCLYLQDGEMFIWALPQCILSAGNSVTVMTYKAEGSMLLSYLRKLGLSYEVSNDNDMEEDFRTKAAELITIEDIGALSKLKLTYSGQEKGISSSSYYSKVSRSLKNLKERKLVGVGINNILITCKKDAWLKASNDNQPKPGVFAKNSRLKDVNWISNTTRGTNDYIHCSHLVYLYDQNINPVVARWLGDSSRAFNDAYALTELIQWVWRSRVRKGEPITLYLPSPRMRRLFEEWLFNDKTNNN
;
A
#
# COMPACT_ATOMS: atom_id res chain seq x y z
N THR A 1 -31.63 -10.46 5.79
CA THR A 1 -31.74 -9.41 6.81
C THR A 1 -30.36 -8.77 7.00
N LEU A 2 -30.23 -7.45 6.86
CA LEU A 2 -29.00 -6.72 7.13
C LEU A 2 -28.64 -6.81 8.62
N SER A 3 -27.35 -6.85 8.97
CA SER A 3 -26.95 -6.85 10.38
C SER A 3 -27.37 -5.54 11.07
N PRO A 4 -27.70 -5.54 12.38
CA PRO A 4 -28.07 -4.34 13.11
C PRO A 4 -27.06 -3.19 13.01
N LYS A 5 -25.75 -3.55 12.89
CA LYS A 5 -24.68 -2.59 12.69
C LYS A 5 -24.75 -1.86 11.34
N ILE A 6 -25.08 -2.58 10.28
CA ILE A 6 -25.26 -2.01 8.93
C ILE A 6 -26.48 -1.09 8.91
N LEU A 7 -27.59 -1.49 9.54
CA LEU A 7 -28.79 -0.65 9.65
C LEU A 7 -28.47 0.66 10.36
N LYS A 8 -27.76 0.62 11.49
CA LYS A 8 -27.35 1.83 12.22
C LYS A 8 -26.51 2.78 11.36
N TYR A 9 -25.58 2.25 10.54
CA TYR A 9 -24.81 3.10 9.62
C TYR A 9 -25.66 3.67 8.48
N ALA A 10 -26.66 2.95 8.00
CA ALA A 10 -27.60 3.47 7.00
C ALA A 10 -28.46 4.59 7.59
N GLU A 11 -29.01 4.41 8.79
CA GLU A 11 -29.79 5.41 9.51
C GLU A 11 -29.01 6.69 9.80
N SER A 12 -27.70 6.57 10.06
CA SER A 12 -26.81 7.73 10.27
C SER A 12 -26.44 8.48 8.98
N GLY A 13 -26.92 8.03 7.79
CA GLY A 13 -26.60 8.66 6.50
C GLY A 13 -25.14 8.49 6.05
N CYS A 14 -24.38 7.60 6.70
CA CYS A 14 -22.96 7.39 6.43
C CYS A 14 -22.67 6.17 5.57
N LEU A 15 -23.70 5.42 5.18
CA LEU A 15 -23.58 4.22 4.35
C LEU A 15 -24.15 4.48 2.97
N TYR A 16 -23.32 4.32 1.96
CA TYR A 16 -23.68 4.52 0.55
C TYR A 16 -23.64 3.18 -0.16
N LEU A 17 -24.62 2.91 -1.01
CA LEU A 17 -24.60 1.79 -1.96
C LEU A 17 -24.17 2.32 -3.33
N GLN A 18 -22.97 1.97 -3.76
CA GLN A 18 -22.44 2.37 -5.06
C GLN A 18 -22.66 1.28 -6.10
N ASP A 19 -23.28 1.67 -7.23
CA ASP A 19 -23.55 0.82 -8.41
C ASP A 19 -24.33 -0.48 -8.10
N GLY A 20 -25.00 -0.59 -6.96
CA GLY A 20 -25.62 -1.83 -6.50
C GLY A 20 -24.64 -2.93 -6.07
N GLU A 21 -23.33 -2.66 -6.08
CA GLU A 21 -22.28 -3.66 -5.91
C GLU A 21 -21.58 -3.58 -4.54
N MET A 22 -21.43 -2.37 -3.99
CA MET A 22 -20.59 -2.17 -2.80
C MET A 22 -21.20 -1.18 -1.82
N PHE A 23 -21.24 -1.57 -0.54
CA PHE A 23 -21.50 -0.63 0.55
C PHE A 23 -20.22 0.13 0.90
N ILE A 24 -20.30 1.45 0.88
CA ILE A 24 -19.22 2.34 1.30
C ILE A 24 -19.66 3.04 2.58
N TRP A 25 -18.92 2.80 3.66
CA TRP A 25 -19.08 3.60 4.86
C TRP A 25 -18.12 4.80 4.77
N ALA A 26 -18.69 6.00 4.85
CA ALA A 26 -17.92 7.24 4.79
C ALA A 26 -17.92 7.96 6.14
N LEU A 27 -16.88 8.74 6.38
CA LEU A 27 -16.81 9.59 7.58
C LEU A 27 -17.97 10.58 7.58
N PRO A 28 -18.76 10.68 8.67
CA PRO A 28 -19.85 11.65 8.76
C PRO A 28 -19.34 13.08 8.55
N GLN A 29 -20.03 13.85 7.70
CA GLN A 29 -19.65 15.25 7.43
C GLN A 29 -19.65 16.10 8.73
N CYS A 30 -20.57 15.82 9.65
CA CYS A 30 -20.63 16.53 10.93
C CYS A 30 -19.33 16.46 11.74
N ILE A 31 -18.51 15.41 11.62
CA ILE A 31 -17.20 15.31 12.28
C ILE A 31 -16.23 16.33 11.67
N LEU A 32 -16.30 16.53 10.34
CA LEU A 32 -15.44 17.48 9.65
C LEU A 32 -15.87 18.93 9.87
N SER A 33 -17.13 19.16 10.28
CA SER A 33 -17.72 20.48 10.52
C SER A 33 -17.91 20.79 12.01
N ALA A 34 -17.53 19.90 12.92
CA ALA A 34 -17.80 20.04 14.36
C ALA A 34 -16.92 21.07 15.05
N GLY A 35 -15.80 21.45 14.48
CA GLY A 35 -14.85 22.42 15.03
C GLY A 35 -14.72 23.67 14.17
N ASN A 36 -14.09 24.71 14.72
CA ASN A 36 -13.75 25.91 13.97
C ASN A 36 -12.72 25.62 12.86
N SER A 37 -11.87 24.61 13.06
CA SER A 37 -10.92 24.10 12.07
C SER A 37 -10.62 22.63 12.32
N VAL A 38 -10.33 21.87 11.28
CA VAL A 38 -9.86 20.49 11.35
C VAL A 38 -8.56 20.40 10.57
N THR A 39 -7.49 20.00 11.24
CA THR A 39 -6.20 19.77 10.61
C THR A 39 -5.95 18.27 10.44
N VAL A 40 -5.65 17.84 9.22
CA VAL A 40 -5.30 16.45 8.91
C VAL A 40 -3.85 16.38 8.50
N MET A 41 -3.04 15.72 9.30
CA MET A 41 -1.63 15.46 8.97
C MET A 41 -1.52 14.18 8.17
N THR A 42 -1.10 14.29 6.92
CA THR A 42 -0.86 13.14 6.03
C THR A 42 0.29 13.45 5.10
N TYR A 43 0.99 12.44 4.65
CA TYR A 43 1.98 12.61 3.60
C TYR A 43 1.31 12.46 2.23
N LYS A 44 1.59 13.38 1.29
CA LYS A 44 1.00 13.46 -0.07
C LYS A 44 -0.53 13.47 -0.06
N ALA A 45 -1.08 14.61 0.30
CA ALA A 45 -2.54 14.80 0.38
C ALA A 45 -3.25 14.48 -0.95
N GLU A 46 -2.63 14.78 -2.11
CA GLU A 46 -3.18 14.59 -3.44
C GLU A 46 -3.53 13.13 -3.76
N GLY A 47 -2.78 12.17 -3.21
CA GLY A 47 -3.08 10.73 -3.32
C GLY A 47 -4.06 10.21 -2.27
N SER A 48 -4.55 11.07 -1.39
CA SER A 48 -5.42 10.70 -0.28
C SER A 48 -6.88 10.58 -0.74
N MET A 49 -7.54 9.47 -0.39
CA MET A 49 -8.99 9.32 -0.57
C MET A 49 -9.77 10.38 0.21
N LEU A 50 -9.23 10.87 1.33
CA LEU A 50 -9.87 11.92 2.13
C LEU A 50 -9.99 13.23 1.34
N LEU A 51 -8.94 13.64 0.63
CA LEU A 51 -8.98 14.86 -0.17
C LEU A 51 -10.07 14.80 -1.26
N SER A 52 -10.17 13.66 -1.96
CA SER A 52 -11.23 13.43 -2.95
C SER A 52 -12.61 13.40 -2.28
N TYR A 53 -12.71 12.90 -1.07
CA TYR A 53 -13.97 12.92 -0.31
C TYR A 53 -14.37 14.35 0.10
N LEU A 54 -13.44 15.19 0.55
CA LEU A 54 -13.72 16.60 0.85
C LEU A 54 -14.23 17.34 -0.38
N ARG A 55 -13.61 17.12 -1.54
CA ARG A 55 -14.09 17.67 -2.82
C ARG A 55 -15.51 17.21 -3.14
N LYS A 56 -15.79 15.93 -2.97
CA LYS A 56 -17.13 15.37 -3.18
C LYS A 56 -18.19 16.00 -2.27
N LEU A 57 -17.83 16.33 -1.04
CA LEU A 57 -18.72 17.01 -0.09
C LEU A 57 -18.86 18.52 -0.34
N GLY A 58 -18.09 19.09 -1.27
CA GLY A 58 -18.03 20.54 -1.49
C GLY A 58 -17.44 21.33 -0.33
N LEU A 59 -16.66 20.69 0.54
CA LEU A 59 -15.99 21.35 1.66
C LEU A 59 -14.74 22.08 1.16
N SER A 60 -14.57 23.33 1.59
CA SER A 60 -13.34 24.07 1.37
C SER A 60 -12.21 23.53 2.23
N TYR A 61 -11.02 23.46 1.67
CA TYR A 61 -9.82 23.01 2.37
C TYR A 61 -8.60 23.73 1.78
N GLU A 62 -7.56 23.81 2.57
CA GLU A 62 -6.23 24.24 2.15
C GLU A 62 -5.24 23.08 2.28
N VAL A 63 -4.34 22.93 1.33
CA VAL A 63 -3.22 22.00 1.40
C VAL A 63 -1.98 22.82 1.71
N SER A 64 -1.45 22.65 2.91
CA SER A 64 -0.17 23.25 3.28
C SER A 64 0.95 22.31 2.84
N ASN A 65 1.74 22.73 1.88
CA ASN A 65 2.93 22.03 1.42
C ASN A 65 4.17 22.83 1.84
N ASP A 66 5.03 22.21 2.64
CA ASP A 66 6.38 22.69 2.88
C ASP A 66 7.29 22.03 1.84
N ASN A 67 7.55 22.76 0.75
CA ASN A 67 8.34 22.24 -0.38
C ASN A 67 9.79 21.96 0.02
N ASP A 68 10.36 22.76 0.91
CA ASP A 68 11.76 22.59 1.34
C ASP A 68 11.88 21.34 2.22
N MET A 69 10.92 21.15 3.13
CA MET A 69 10.85 19.93 3.94
C MET A 69 10.61 18.66 3.10
N GLU A 70 9.80 18.76 2.04
CA GLU A 70 9.57 17.62 1.14
C GLU A 70 10.83 17.29 0.33
N GLU A 71 11.58 18.28 -0.12
CA GLU A 71 12.83 18.07 -0.87
C GLU A 71 13.91 17.45 -0.01
N ASP A 72 14.13 17.95 1.20
CA ASP A 72 15.03 17.35 2.19
C ASP A 72 14.65 15.91 2.50
N PHE A 73 13.37 15.64 2.66
CA PHE A 73 12.85 14.31 2.92
C PHE A 73 13.14 13.34 1.77
N ARG A 74 12.93 13.77 0.51
CA ARG A 74 13.20 12.97 -0.68
C ARG A 74 14.70 12.72 -0.86
N THR A 75 15.52 13.74 -0.67
CA THR A 75 16.99 13.63 -0.75
C THR A 75 17.51 12.59 0.23
N LYS A 76 17.11 12.69 1.50
CA LYS A 76 17.46 11.67 2.52
C LYS A 76 16.92 10.28 2.17
N ALA A 77 15.71 10.20 1.63
CA ALA A 77 15.14 8.94 1.20
C ALA A 77 15.95 8.30 0.07
N ALA A 78 16.40 9.08 -0.91
CA ALA A 78 17.22 8.61 -2.03
C ALA A 78 18.58 8.06 -1.58
N GLU A 79 19.17 8.63 -0.53
CA GLU A 79 20.42 8.13 0.06
C GLU A 79 20.25 6.80 0.82
N LEU A 80 19.07 6.59 1.41
CA LEU A 80 18.80 5.47 2.32
C LEU A 80 18.15 4.26 1.63
N ILE A 81 17.52 4.45 0.46
CA ILE A 81 16.71 3.41 -0.18
C ILE A 81 17.40 2.88 -1.42
N THR A 82 17.85 1.63 -1.37
CA THR A 82 18.28 0.90 -2.57
C THR A 82 17.09 0.16 -3.16
N ILE A 83 16.74 0.45 -4.42
CA ILE A 83 15.63 -0.19 -5.13
C ILE A 83 16.17 -1.36 -5.95
N GLU A 84 15.60 -2.54 -5.74
CA GLU A 84 15.97 -3.78 -6.42
C GLU A 84 14.76 -4.41 -7.12
N ASP A 85 15.02 -5.19 -8.16
CA ASP A 85 13.99 -5.93 -8.89
C ASP A 85 14.01 -7.43 -8.52
N ILE A 86 12.85 -8.05 -8.73
CA ILE A 86 12.68 -9.50 -8.77
C ILE A 86 12.23 -9.86 -10.19
N GLY A 87 13.15 -9.80 -11.16
CA GLY A 87 12.88 -9.79 -12.59
C GLY A 87 11.89 -10.85 -13.12
N ALA A 88 11.86 -12.04 -12.48
CA ALA A 88 10.87 -13.06 -12.83
C ALA A 88 9.43 -12.66 -12.51
N LEU A 89 9.21 -11.72 -11.59
CA LEU A 89 7.88 -11.26 -11.14
C LEU A 89 7.40 -10.03 -11.91
N SER A 90 8.27 -9.28 -12.57
CA SER A 90 7.91 -8.06 -13.31
C SER A 90 6.86 -8.27 -14.40
N LYS A 91 6.76 -9.49 -14.94
CA LYS A 91 5.78 -9.89 -15.97
C LYS A 91 4.46 -10.41 -15.38
N LEU A 92 4.33 -10.53 -14.06
CA LEU A 92 3.11 -11.01 -13.43
C LEU A 92 2.16 -9.84 -13.12
N LYS A 93 0.86 -10.12 -13.17
CA LYS A 93 -0.17 -9.19 -12.70
C LYS A 93 -0.18 -9.19 -11.17
N LEU A 94 0.51 -8.23 -10.54
CA LEU A 94 0.60 -8.09 -9.09
C LEU A 94 -0.52 -7.22 -8.48
N THR A 95 -1.54 -6.86 -9.25
CA THR A 95 -2.75 -6.20 -8.75
C THR A 95 -3.51 -7.11 -7.78
N TYR A 96 -4.39 -6.56 -6.95
CA TYR A 96 -5.22 -7.34 -6.03
C TYR A 96 -5.96 -8.47 -6.75
N SER A 97 -6.68 -8.14 -7.84
CA SER A 97 -7.42 -9.13 -8.64
C SER A 97 -6.50 -10.12 -9.38
N GLY A 98 -5.30 -9.69 -9.78
CA GLY A 98 -4.28 -10.55 -10.39
C GLY A 98 -3.80 -11.61 -9.40
N GLN A 99 -3.50 -11.21 -8.16
CA GLN A 99 -3.11 -12.15 -7.10
C GLN A 99 -4.26 -13.05 -6.66
N GLU A 100 -5.49 -12.53 -6.61
CA GLU A 100 -6.68 -13.32 -6.28
C GLU A 100 -6.88 -14.49 -7.25
N LYS A 101 -6.82 -14.22 -8.54
CA LYS A 101 -6.84 -15.26 -9.58
C LYS A 101 -5.60 -16.17 -9.50
N GLY A 102 -4.47 -15.57 -9.18
CA GLY A 102 -3.17 -16.25 -9.06
C GLY A 102 -3.10 -17.29 -7.95
N ILE A 103 -3.82 -17.10 -6.83
CA ILE A 103 -3.91 -18.07 -5.73
C ILE A 103 -4.44 -19.43 -6.21
N SER A 104 -5.35 -19.44 -7.17
CA SER A 104 -5.93 -20.66 -7.75
C SER A 104 -5.13 -21.21 -8.95
N SER A 105 -4.08 -20.49 -9.41
CA SER A 105 -3.26 -20.89 -10.55
C SER A 105 -1.91 -21.47 -10.10
N SER A 106 -1.70 -22.77 -10.30
CA SER A 106 -0.45 -23.44 -9.89
C SER A 106 0.79 -22.84 -10.57
N SER A 107 0.72 -22.46 -11.83
CA SER A 107 1.82 -21.83 -12.56
C SER A 107 2.15 -20.44 -11.98
N TYR A 108 1.14 -19.66 -11.61
CA TYR A 108 1.33 -18.34 -11.04
C TYR A 108 1.97 -18.40 -9.64
N TYR A 109 1.33 -19.12 -8.68
CA TYR A 109 1.85 -19.12 -7.31
C TYR A 109 3.19 -19.87 -7.20
N SER A 110 3.44 -20.90 -8.02
CA SER A 110 4.74 -21.55 -8.06
C SER A 110 5.84 -20.64 -8.59
N LYS A 111 5.54 -19.78 -9.56
CA LYS A 111 6.47 -18.77 -10.05
C LYS A 111 6.81 -17.74 -8.96
N VAL A 112 5.79 -17.27 -8.21
CA VAL A 112 6.02 -16.35 -7.08
C VAL A 112 6.88 -17.02 -6.00
N SER A 113 6.48 -18.19 -5.51
CA SER A 113 7.21 -18.91 -4.44
C SER A 113 8.66 -19.22 -4.83
N ARG A 114 8.90 -19.63 -6.09
CA ARG A 114 10.25 -19.92 -6.61
C ARG A 114 11.08 -18.65 -6.69
N SER A 115 10.50 -17.53 -7.13
CA SER A 115 11.21 -16.25 -7.22
C SER A 115 11.60 -15.74 -5.84
N LEU A 116 10.70 -15.88 -4.85
CA LEU A 116 10.99 -15.53 -3.46
C LEU A 116 12.04 -16.45 -2.83
N LYS A 117 11.99 -17.76 -3.14
CA LYS A 117 13.05 -18.69 -2.74
C LYS A 117 14.40 -18.27 -3.30
N ASN A 118 14.48 -17.97 -4.59
CA ASN A 118 15.71 -17.49 -5.23
C ASN A 118 16.20 -16.16 -4.62
N LEU A 119 15.27 -15.25 -4.29
CA LEU A 119 15.60 -14.02 -3.59
C LEU A 119 16.26 -14.30 -2.24
N LYS A 120 15.68 -15.21 -1.42
CA LYS A 120 16.24 -15.60 -0.14
C LYS A 120 17.62 -16.22 -0.28
N GLU A 121 17.81 -17.09 -1.25
CA GLU A 121 19.06 -17.84 -1.45
C GLU A 121 20.19 -17.03 -2.08
N ARG A 122 19.88 -15.94 -2.80
CA ARG A 122 20.90 -15.17 -3.55
C ARG A 122 21.14 -13.77 -3.02
N LYS A 123 20.08 -13.05 -2.61
CA LYS A 123 20.18 -11.64 -2.20
C LYS A 123 19.96 -11.41 -0.71
N LEU A 124 19.24 -12.32 -0.04
CA LEU A 124 18.96 -12.22 1.40
C LEU A 124 19.81 -13.21 2.22
N VAL A 125 20.97 -13.62 1.70
CA VAL A 125 21.94 -14.46 2.42
C VAL A 125 22.44 -13.69 3.64
N GLY A 126 22.42 -14.34 4.82
CA GLY A 126 22.82 -13.70 6.09
C GLY A 126 21.79 -12.74 6.69
N VAL A 127 20.73 -12.37 5.95
CA VAL A 127 19.68 -11.50 6.49
C VAL A 127 18.76 -12.32 7.39
N GLY A 128 18.65 -11.89 8.67
CA GLY A 128 17.73 -12.50 9.64
C GLY A 128 16.27 -12.34 9.19
N ILE A 129 15.45 -13.36 9.42
CA ILE A 129 14.03 -13.37 9.01
C ILE A 129 13.24 -12.20 9.61
N ASN A 130 13.57 -11.80 10.84
CA ASN A 130 12.93 -10.68 11.53
C ASN A 130 13.24 -9.31 10.87
N ASN A 131 14.33 -9.22 10.09
CA ASN A 131 14.70 -7.99 9.38
C ASN A 131 14.06 -7.86 8.00
N ILE A 132 13.20 -8.81 7.64
CA ILE A 132 12.51 -8.84 6.34
C ILE A 132 11.03 -8.54 6.56
N LEU A 133 10.51 -7.59 5.78
CA LEU A 133 9.09 -7.23 5.75
C LEU A 133 8.54 -7.49 4.35
N ILE A 134 7.42 -8.18 4.26
CA ILE A 134 6.77 -8.47 2.98
C ILE A 134 5.31 -8.06 2.97
N THR A 135 4.81 -7.65 1.82
CA THR A 135 3.39 -7.47 1.56
C THR A 135 2.95 -8.12 0.26
N CYS A 136 1.82 -8.77 0.33
CA CYS A 136 1.03 -9.30 -0.78
C CYS A 136 -0.40 -9.57 -0.27
N LYS A 137 -1.30 -10.04 -1.13
CA LYS A 137 -2.66 -10.43 -0.70
C LYS A 137 -2.59 -11.39 0.51
N LYS A 138 -3.35 -11.08 1.57
CA LYS A 138 -3.31 -11.82 2.84
C LYS A 138 -3.46 -13.33 2.64
N ASP A 139 -4.49 -13.78 1.90
CA ASP A 139 -4.77 -15.20 1.71
C ASP A 139 -3.69 -15.95 0.92
N ALA A 140 -2.86 -15.21 0.15
CA ALA A 140 -1.70 -15.76 -0.53
C ALA A 140 -0.52 -16.01 0.42
N TRP A 141 -0.43 -15.24 1.50
CA TRP A 141 0.66 -15.32 2.49
C TRP A 141 0.26 -16.08 3.74
N LEU A 142 -0.90 -15.76 4.32
CA LEU A 142 -1.44 -16.32 5.55
C LEU A 142 -2.84 -16.90 5.28
N LYS A 143 -2.97 -18.19 5.31
CA LYS A 143 -4.25 -18.87 5.15
C LYS A 143 -4.91 -19.07 6.52
N ALA A 144 -6.18 -18.72 6.64
CA ALA A 144 -6.97 -19.04 7.83
C ALA A 144 -6.95 -20.54 8.13
N SER A 145 -6.88 -20.91 9.41
CA SER A 145 -6.92 -22.29 9.88
C SER A 145 -7.92 -22.40 11.03
N ASN A 146 -8.53 -23.56 11.15
CA ASN A 146 -9.50 -23.86 12.22
C ASN A 146 -8.86 -23.81 13.64
N ASP A 147 -7.53 -23.93 13.71
CA ASP A 147 -6.77 -23.95 14.97
C ASP A 147 -6.37 -22.53 15.45
N ASN A 148 -7.01 -21.48 14.95
CA ASN A 148 -6.68 -20.07 15.23
C ASN A 148 -5.22 -19.64 14.95
N GLN A 149 -4.38 -20.52 14.42
CA GLN A 149 -3.03 -20.19 13.99
C GLN A 149 -2.97 -20.13 12.45
N PRO A 150 -2.58 -18.99 11.86
CA PRO A 150 -2.52 -18.86 10.41
C PRO A 150 -1.47 -19.82 9.84
N LYS A 151 -1.84 -20.58 8.81
CA LYS A 151 -0.93 -21.46 8.06
C LYS A 151 -0.30 -20.69 6.89
N PRO A 152 0.92 -21.05 6.44
CA PRO A 152 1.51 -20.44 5.26
C PRO A 152 0.63 -20.61 4.02
N GLY A 153 0.33 -19.49 3.36
CA GLY A 153 -0.38 -19.46 2.09
C GLY A 153 0.50 -19.92 0.92
N VAL A 154 -0.09 -19.95 -0.29
CA VAL A 154 0.57 -20.52 -1.47
C VAL A 154 1.84 -19.79 -1.91
N PHE A 155 1.99 -18.48 -1.61
CA PHE A 155 3.22 -17.75 -1.90
C PHE A 155 4.31 -18.03 -0.86
N ALA A 156 3.92 -18.19 0.42
CA ALA A 156 4.84 -18.39 1.53
C ALA A 156 5.35 -19.83 1.60
N LYS A 157 4.50 -20.83 1.34
CA LYS A 157 4.74 -22.25 1.63
C LYS A 157 6.10 -22.79 1.17
N ASN A 158 6.55 -22.44 -0.02
CA ASN A 158 7.79 -22.94 -0.63
C ASN A 158 8.83 -21.84 -0.88
N SER A 159 8.66 -20.66 -0.29
CA SER A 159 9.50 -19.50 -0.54
C SER A 159 10.76 -19.43 0.33
N ARG A 160 10.85 -20.23 1.40
CA ARG A 160 11.83 -20.08 2.51
C ARG A 160 11.73 -18.75 3.26
N LEU A 161 10.62 -18.02 3.06
CA LEU A 161 10.32 -16.74 3.70
C LEU A 161 9.01 -16.81 4.51
N LYS A 162 8.48 -18.01 4.79
CA LYS A 162 7.18 -18.18 5.45
C LYS A 162 7.08 -17.53 6.83
N ASP A 163 8.21 -17.40 7.51
CA ASP A 163 8.29 -16.91 8.90
C ASP A 163 8.74 -15.43 8.98
N VAL A 164 8.86 -14.71 7.85
CA VAL A 164 9.17 -13.27 7.85
C VAL A 164 7.95 -12.44 8.24
N ASN A 165 8.20 -11.18 8.61
CA ASN A 165 7.13 -10.26 8.92
C ASN A 165 6.25 -9.99 7.69
N TRP A 166 4.94 -10.12 7.86
CA TRP A 166 3.95 -9.77 6.85
C TRP A 166 3.00 -8.71 7.39
N ILE A 167 2.79 -7.64 6.63
CA ILE A 167 1.71 -6.67 6.91
C ILE A 167 0.97 -6.31 5.62
N SER A 168 -0.29 -5.91 5.76
CA SER A 168 -1.05 -5.39 4.63
C SER A 168 -0.40 -4.11 4.08
N ASN A 169 -0.45 -3.95 2.75
CA ASN A 169 0.01 -2.75 2.07
C ASN A 169 -0.73 -1.46 2.50
N THR A 170 -1.91 -1.59 3.10
CA THR A 170 -2.73 -0.47 3.61
C THR A 170 -2.69 -0.31 5.12
N THR A 171 -1.75 -0.99 5.81
CA THR A 171 -1.62 -0.90 7.28
C THR A 171 -1.23 0.51 7.71
N ARG A 172 -1.93 1.02 8.72
CA ARG A 172 -1.70 2.32 9.36
C ARG A 172 -1.33 2.16 10.84
N GLY A 173 -0.63 3.16 11.38
CA GLY A 173 -0.48 3.32 12.83
C GLY A 173 0.38 2.31 13.58
N THR A 174 1.29 1.56 12.91
CA THR A 174 2.21 0.64 13.60
C THR A 174 3.69 1.04 13.45
N ASN A 175 4.46 0.76 14.50
CA ASN A 175 5.91 0.91 14.56
C ASN A 175 6.63 -0.44 14.77
N ASP A 176 5.91 -1.56 14.73
CA ASP A 176 6.45 -2.89 15.08
C ASP A 176 7.56 -3.36 14.12
N TYR A 177 7.63 -2.77 12.92
CA TYR A 177 8.55 -3.17 11.85
C TYR A 177 9.70 -2.20 11.62
N ILE A 178 9.88 -1.25 12.54
CA ILE A 178 10.91 -0.20 12.40
C ILE A 178 12.37 -0.73 12.47
N HIS A 179 12.56 -2.00 12.66
CA HIS A 179 13.83 -2.70 12.60
C HIS A 179 14.08 -3.39 11.25
N CYS A 180 13.06 -3.52 10.40
CA CYS A 180 13.18 -4.22 9.12
C CYS A 180 14.03 -3.44 8.12
N SER A 181 15.02 -4.14 7.54
CA SER A 181 15.99 -3.58 6.60
C SER A 181 15.76 -3.99 5.15
N HIS A 182 15.03 -5.07 4.92
CA HIS A 182 14.75 -5.61 3.58
C HIS A 182 13.24 -5.74 3.39
N LEU A 183 12.73 -5.02 2.40
CA LEU A 183 11.30 -4.88 2.13
C LEU A 183 10.96 -5.52 0.80
N VAL A 184 9.92 -6.35 0.76
CA VAL A 184 9.44 -7.00 -0.46
C VAL A 184 7.99 -6.58 -0.71
N TYR A 185 7.78 -5.71 -1.69
CA TYR A 185 6.47 -5.16 -2.01
C TYR A 185 5.87 -5.82 -3.26
N LEU A 186 5.02 -6.82 -3.05
CA LEU A 186 4.45 -7.62 -4.15
C LEU A 186 3.09 -7.09 -4.62
N TYR A 187 2.90 -5.78 -4.64
CA TYR A 187 1.68 -5.17 -5.16
C TYR A 187 1.94 -4.27 -6.37
N ASP A 188 1.01 -4.30 -7.32
CA ASP A 188 0.72 -3.21 -8.23
C ASP A 188 -0.54 -2.53 -7.68
N GLN A 189 -0.33 -1.50 -6.85
CA GLN A 189 -1.37 -0.87 -6.05
C GLN A 189 -2.32 -0.07 -6.95
N ASN A 190 -3.62 -0.29 -6.75
CA ASN A 190 -4.66 0.47 -7.42
C ASN A 190 -5.78 0.78 -6.42
N ILE A 191 -6.42 1.93 -6.58
CA ILE A 191 -7.66 2.20 -5.87
C ILE A 191 -8.75 1.25 -6.38
N ASN A 192 -9.68 0.87 -5.49
CA ASN A 192 -10.85 0.10 -5.92
C ASN A 192 -11.68 0.94 -6.92
N PRO A 193 -11.96 0.43 -8.14
CA PRO A 193 -12.69 1.20 -9.15
C PRO A 193 -14.07 1.68 -8.70
N VAL A 194 -14.77 0.91 -7.86
CA VAL A 194 -16.07 1.32 -7.30
C VAL A 194 -15.91 2.52 -6.37
N VAL A 195 -14.87 2.50 -5.53
CA VAL A 195 -14.54 3.61 -4.63
C VAL A 195 -14.11 4.85 -5.43
N ALA A 196 -13.30 4.68 -6.48
CA ALA A 196 -12.88 5.79 -7.34
C ALA A 196 -14.09 6.48 -8.00
N ARG A 197 -15.03 5.70 -8.55
CA ARG A 197 -16.29 6.23 -9.10
C ARG A 197 -17.12 6.94 -8.04
N TRP A 198 -17.23 6.36 -6.86
CA TRP A 198 -17.95 6.99 -5.76
C TRP A 198 -17.33 8.33 -5.33
N LEU A 199 -16.00 8.42 -5.30
CA LEU A 199 -15.27 9.66 -5.01
C LEU A 199 -15.36 10.70 -6.15
N GLY A 200 -15.78 10.28 -7.36
CA GLY A 200 -15.88 11.16 -8.53
C GLY A 200 -14.57 11.38 -9.26
N ASP A 201 -13.53 10.60 -8.96
CA ASP A 201 -12.24 10.67 -9.65
C ASP A 201 -11.73 9.27 -10.00
N SER A 202 -11.85 8.90 -11.25
CA SER A 202 -11.33 7.64 -11.82
C SER A 202 -10.14 7.87 -12.74
N SER A 203 -9.48 9.03 -12.63
CA SER A 203 -8.33 9.38 -13.47
C SER A 203 -7.12 8.49 -13.15
N ARG A 204 -6.28 8.30 -14.17
CA ARG A 204 -4.99 7.62 -13.99
C ARG A 204 -4.10 8.39 -13.03
N ALA A 205 -4.11 9.72 -13.08
CA ALA A 205 -3.30 10.57 -12.21
C ALA A 205 -3.65 10.34 -10.74
N PHE A 206 -4.96 10.32 -10.39
CA PHE A 206 -5.40 10.01 -9.03
C PHE A 206 -5.00 8.59 -8.59
N ASN A 207 -5.18 7.59 -9.46
CA ASN A 207 -4.78 6.22 -9.16
C ASN A 207 -3.26 6.08 -8.95
N ASP A 208 -2.44 6.79 -9.73
CA ASP A 208 -0.98 6.79 -9.60
C ASP A 208 -0.54 7.53 -8.32
N ALA A 209 -1.14 8.67 -7.99
CA ALA A 209 -0.89 9.40 -6.75
C ALA A 209 -1.30 8.56 -5.52
N TYR A 210 -2.47 7.91 -5.54
CA TYR A 210 -2.91 6.99 -4.49
C TYR A 210 -1.92 5.85 -4.31
N ALA A 211 -1.53 5.19 -5.39
CA ALA A 211 -0.61 4.06 -5.35
C ALA A 211 0.76 4.43 -4.76
N LEU A 212 1.30 5.59 -5.16
CA LEU A 212 2.56 6.12 -4.63
C LEU A 212 2.46 6.45 -3.13
N THR A 213 1.38 7.12 -2.72
CA THR A 213 1.13 7.46 -1.31
C THR A 213 1.08 6.21 -0.43
N GLU A 214 0.36 5.16 -0.87
CA GLU A 214 0.30 3.89 -0.14
C GLU A 214 1.68 3.22 -0.03
N LEU A 215 2.44 3.18 -1.12
CA LEU A 215 3.79 2.61 -1.13
C LEU A 215 4.73 3.34 -0.18
N ILE A 216 4.78 4.68 -0.25
CA ILE A 216 5.63 5.48 0.64
C ILE A 216 5.27 5.23 2.11
N GLN A 217 3.99 5.30 2.46
CA GLN A 217 3.55 5.08 3.83
C GLN A 217 3.86 3.67 4.33
N TRP A 218 3.84 2.66 3.45
CA TRP A 218 4.23 1.29 3.80
C TRP A 218 5.74 1.17 3.99
N VAL A 219 6.56 1.73 3.10
CA VAL A 219 8.04 1.74 3.19
C VAL A 219 8.49 2.38 4.51
N TRP A 220 7.84 3.47 4.92
CA TRP A 220 8.13 4.17 6.19
C TRP A 220 7.72 3.40 7.46
N ARG A 221 7.21 2.17 7.36
CA ARG A 221 7.08 1.27 8.52
C ARG A 221 8.41 0.61 8.90
N SER A 222 9.41 0.69 8.06
CA SER A 222 10.73 0.07 8.22
C SER A 222 11.74 1.02 8.90
N ARG A 223 12.98 0.57 8.99
CA ARG A 223 14.05 1.33 9.65
C ARG A 223 14.46 2.61 8.92
N VAL A 224 14.03 2.80 7.65
CA VAL A 224 14.22 4.07 6.96
C VAL A 224 13.66 5.25 7.76
N ARG A 225 12.61 5.02 8.53
CA ARG A 225 12.04 6.02 9.46
C ARG A 225 13.01 6.49 10.54
N LYS A 226 14.02 5.68 10.87
CA LYS A 226 15.10 6.04 11.80
C LYS A 226 16.32 6.65 11.11
N GLY A 227 16.27 6.87 9.80
CA GLY A 227 17.44 7.31 9.03
C GLY A 227 18.43 6.18 8.74
N GLU A 228 18.00 4.92 8.76
CA GLU A 228 18.85 3.77 8.48
C GLU A 228 18.57 3.20 7.09
N PRO A 229 19.61 2.74 6.34
CA PRO A 229 19.47 2.29 4.95
C PRO A 229 18.64 1.01 4.85
N ILE A 230 17.86 0.91 3.78
CA ILE A 230 17.02 -0.26 3.44
C ILE A 230 17.23 -0.71 2.00
N THR A 231 16.88 -1.98 1.73
CA THR A 231 16.71 -2.48 0.37
C THR A 231 15.23 -2.77 0.12
N LEU A 232 14.66 -2.13 -0.91
CA LEU A 232 13.28 -2.30 -1.34
C LEU A 232 13.22 -3.12 -2.63
N TYR A 233 12.67 -4.33 -2.54
CA TYR A 233 12.39 -5.19 -3.70
C TYR A 233 11.02 -4.86 -4.27
N LEU A 234 11.01 -4.24 -5.45
CA LEU A 234 9.82 -3.68 -6.09
C LEU A 234 9.65 -4.23 -7.52
N PRO A 235 9.02 -5.40 -7.67
CA PRO A 235 8.94 -6.08 -8.97
C PRO A 235 7.90 -5.50 -9.94
N SER A 236 6.90 -4.72 -9.47
CA SER A 236 5.96 -4.05 -10.37
C SER A 236 6.64 -2.91 -11.13
N PRO A 237 6.72 -2.94 -12.47
CA PRO A 237 7.35 -1.87 -13.25
C PRO A 237 6.67 -0.51 -13.05
N ARG A 238 5.32 -0.49 -12.91
CA ARG A 238 4.58 0.74 -12.64
C ARG A 238 4.91 1.31 -11.27
N MET A 239 4.88 0.49 -10.22
CA MET A 239 5.17 0.96 -8.86
C MET A 239 6.62 1.42 -8.74
N ARG A 240 7.55 0.71 -9.40
CA ARG A 240 8.95 1.11 -9.46
C ARG A 240 9.11 2.47 -10.13
N ARG A 241 8.54 2.67 -11.31
CA ARG A 241 8.59 3.95 -12.02
C ARG A 241 8.03 5.09 -11.15
N LEU A 242 6.87 4.92 -10.54
CA LEU A 242 6.26 5.94 -9.67
C LEU A 242 7.16 6.30 -8.49
N PHE A 243 7.80 5.30 -7.89
CA PHE A 243 8.65 5.51 -6.73
C PHE A 243 10.00 6.13 -7.11
N GLU A 244 10.62 5.71 -8.22
CA GLU A 244 11.86 6.27 -8.76
C GLU A 244 11.64 7.72 -9.24
N GLU A 245 10.53 8.00 -9.93
CA GLU A 245 10.15 9.37 -10.31
C GLU A 245 10.00 10.26 -9.08
N TRP A 246 9.38 9.78 -8.01
CA TRP A 246 9.26 10.53 -6.78
C TRP A 246 10.61 10.74 -6.09
N LEU A 247 11.48 9.74 -6.04
CA LEU A 247 12.79 9.85 -5.37
C LEU A 247 13.76 10.77 -6.12
N PHE A 248 13.82 10.66 -7.46
CA PHE A 248 14.92 11.19 -8.26
C PHE A 248 14.52 12.32 -9.22
N ASN A 249 13.21 12.62 -9.36
CA ASN A 249 12.83 13.76 -10.22
C ASN A 249 13.23 15.08 -9.55
N ASP A 250 14.38 15.58 -9.97
CA ASP A 250 14.71 16.98 -9.83
C ASP A 250 13.74 17.87 -10.60
N LYS A 251 13.51 19.07 -10.10
CA LYS A 251 12.66 20.13 -10.69
C LYS A 251 13.17 20.62 -12.06
N THR A 252 13.55 19.76 -12.99
CA THR A 252 14.02 20.15 -14.32
C THR A 252 12.91 20.45 -15.32
N ASN A 253 11.64 20.49 -14.89
CA ASN A 253 10.50 20.83 -15.76
C ASN A 253 9.62 21.97 -15.24
N ASN A 254 10.22 23.05 -14.76
CA ASN A 254 9.56 24.36 -14.62
C ASN A 254 10.37 25.38 -15.43
N ASN A 255 10.22 25.30 -16.75
CA ASN A 255 10.41 26.42 -17.68
C ASN A 255 9.25 26.47 -18.66
#